data_cb5e28a9a59fd9fbf99655efe733d46b
#
_entry.id   cb5e28a9a59fd9fbf99655efe733d46b
#
_cell.length_a   1.000
_cell.length_b   1.000
_cell.length_c   1.000
_cell.angle_alpha   90.00
_cell.angle_beta   90.00
_cell.angle_gamma   90.00
#
_symmetry.space_group_name_H-M   'P 1'
#
loop_
_entity.id
_entity.type
_entity.pdbx_description
1 polymer ?
#
loop_
_entity_poly.entity_id
_entity_poly.type
_entity_poly.pdbx_seq_one_letter_code
_entity_poly.pdbx_strand_id
1 'polypeptide(L)'
;IGANVPPVFGKAAWSYITFVYIFFAAVLPMWLLKQPRDHMTTFMFVAMIAGAVVGLLVAHPTMNLPVFTGFTNEKLGTMFPILFVTVACGAVSGFHSLVSSGTSSKTVENEKDMLKVGYGAMILESLLAVLALCIAGAAAAADGTPAAGTPFQIFSTGVAGFFEMFGVPVYAATVFMTMCVSA
;
A
#
# COMPACT_ATOMS: atom_id res chain seq x y z
N ILE A 1 -15.24 3.12 11.11
CA ILE A 1 -16.18 4.24 11.43
C ILE A 1 -17.12 4.46 10.24
N GLY A 2 -16.62 4.56 9.01
CA GLY A 2 -17.46 4.87 7.83
C GLY A 2 -18.51 3.83 7.43
N ALA A 3 -18.44 2.59 7.91
CA ALA A 3 -19.40 1.55 7.56
C ALA A 3 -20.62 1.51 8.49
N ASN A 4 -20.48 1.96 9.74
CA ASN A 4 -21.55 1.93 10.74
C ASN A 4 -22.05 3.33 11.15
N VAL A 5 -21.32 4.37 10.76
CA VAL A 5 -21.73 5.74 11.00
C VAL A 5 -21.95 6.39 9.63
N PRO A 6 -23.18 6.73 9.25
CA PRO A 6 -23.42 7.43 8.00
C PRO A 6 -22.60 8.71 7.97
N PRO A 7 -22.02 9.09 6.83
CA PRO A 7 -21.26 10.32 6.71
C PRO A 7 -22.16 11.50 7.04
N VAL A 8 -21.94 12.10 8.22
CA VAL A 8 -22.73 13.24 8.72
C VAL A 8 -22.51 14.47 7.83
N PHE A 9 -21.42 14.47 7.07
CA PHE A 9 -21.02 15.55 6.19
C PHE A 9 -21.06 15.15 4.72
N GLY A 10 -21.55 16.03 3.88
CA GLY A 10 -21.51 15.85 2.43
C GLY A 10 -20.07 15.83 1.89
N LYS A 11 -19.90 15.34 0.67
CA LYS A 11 -18.60 15.21 0.01
C LYS A 11 -17.80 16.53 -0.01
N ALA A 12 -18.47 17.66 -0.21
CA ALA A 12 -17.85 18.99 -0.18
C ALA A 12 -17.29 19.35 1.20
N ALA A 13 -18.04 19.06 2.27
CA ALA A 13 -17.60 19.34 3.63
C ALA A 13 -16.34 18.52 4.00
N TRP A 14 -16.27 17.26 3.59
CA TRP A 14 -15.08 16.43 3.76
C TRP A 14 -13.87 17.00 3.00
N SER A 15 -14.08 17.54 1.81
CA SER A 15 -13.00 18.18 1.05
C SER A 15 -12.45 19.41 1.80
N TYR A 16 -13.31 20.27 2.35
CA TYR A 16 -12.87 21.42 3.13
C TYR A 16 -12.12 21.00 4.41
N ILE A 17 -12.61 20.00 5.14
CA ILE A 17 -11.92 19.47 6.32
C ILE A 17 -10.52 18.97 5.94
N THR A 18 -10.41 18.25 4.83
CA THR A 18 -9.13 17.76 4.32
C THR A 18 -8.19 18.90 3.93
N PHE A 19 -8.69 19.94 3.27
CA PHE A 19 -7.88 21.12 2.95
C PHE A 19 -7.34 21.83 4.20
N VAL A 20 -8.17 22.01 5.21
CA VAL A 20 -7.76 22.60 6.49
C VAL A 20 -6.69 21.72 7.17
N TYR A 21 -6.91 20.40 7.17
CA TYR A 21 -5.92 19.46 7.70
C TYR A 21 -4.57 19.53 6.94
N ILE A 22 -4.60 19.55 5.62
CA ILE A 22 -3.40 19.65 4.79
C ILE A 22 -2.66 20.96 5.05
N PHE A 23 -3.38 22.08 5.20
CA PHE A 23 -2.78 23.36 5.54
C PHE A 23 -2.02 23.29 6.87
N PHE A 24 -2.66 22.78 7.92
CA PHE A 24 -1.99 22.61 9.22
C PHE A 24 -0.83 21.62 9.15
N ALA A 25 -0.99 20.52 8.42
CA ALA A 25 0.07 19.54 8.26
C ALA A 25 1.31 20.09 7.51
N ALA A 26 1.10 21.07 6.62
CA ALA A 26 2.18 21.72 5.89
C ALA A 26 2.92 22.79 6.71
N VAL A 27 2.22 23.48 7.62
CA VAL A 27 2.77 24.60 8.41
C VAL A 27 3.36 24.14 9.74
N LEU A 28 2.78 23.11 10.35
CA LEU A 28 3.23 22.61 11.65
C LEU A 28 4.56 21.86 11.56
N PRO A 29 5.37 21.93 12.64
CA PRO A 29 6.60 21.14 12.70
C PRO A 29 6.33 19.65 12.56
N MET A 30 7.23 18.93 11.86
CA MET A 30 7.07 17.50 11.54
C MET A 30 6.90 16.60 12.78
N TRP A 31 7.52 16.98 13.90
CA TRP A 31 7.43 16.19 15.15
C TRP A 31 6.04 16.20 15.79
N LEU A 32 5.21 17.19 15.48
CA LEU A 32 3.91 17.33 16.14
C LEU A 32 2.82 16.44 15.51
N LEU A 33 2.77 16.38 14.19
CA LEU A 33 1.71 15.69 13.44
C LEU A 33 2.22 14.47 12.68
N LYS A 34 3.31 14.63 11.96
CA LYS A 34 3.80 13.60 11.04
C LYS A 34 4.47 12.44 11.76
N GLN A 35 5.40 12.70 12.68
CA GLN A 35 6.12 11.65 13.38
C GLN A 35 5.23 10.71 14.20
N PRO A 36 4.28 11.20 15.03
CA PRO A 36 3.37 10.31 15.77
C PRO A 36 2.50 9.46 14.83
N ARG A 37 2.02 10.04 13.74
CA ARG A 37 1.24 9.32 12.73
C ARG A 37 2.08 8.22 12.08
N ASP A 38 3.27 8.56 11.60
CA ASP A 38 4.15 7.62 10.90
C ASP A 38 4.59 6.49 11.84
N HIS A 39 4.80 6.77 13.13
CA HIS A 39 5.10 5.75 14.13
C HIS A 39 3.95 4.75 14.31
N MET A 40 2.73 5.22 14.45
CA MET A 40 1.56 4.35 14.53
C MET A 40 1.35 3.53 13.24
N THR A 41 1.49 4.18 12.10
CA THR A 41 1.36 3.54 10.78
C THR A 41 2.41 2.44 10.58
N THR A 42 3.63 2.62 11.09
CA THR A 42 4.69 1.62 10.99
C THR A 42 4.29 0.29 11.64
N PHE A 43 3.70 0.30 12.83
CA PHE A 43 3.23 -0.92 13.47
C PHE A 43 2.13 -1.62 12.65
N MET A 44 1.18 -0.84 12.16
CA MET A 44 0.12 -1.38 11.30
C MET A 44 0.68 -1.98 10.01
N PHE A 45 1.65 -1.30 9.41
CA PHE A 45 2.29 -1.73 8.17
C PHE A 45 3.09 -3.02 8.35
N VAL A 46 3.87 -3.12 9.43
CA VAL A 46 4.63 -4.35 9.77
C VAL A 46 3.66 -5.50 10.04
N ALA A 47 2.59 -5.27 10.79
CA ALA A 47 1.58 -6.28 11.05
C ALA A 47 0.89 -6.75 9.75
N MET A 48 0.60 -5.84 8.84
CA MET A 48 0.04 -6.14 7.52
C MET A 48 0.99 -7.01 6.69
N ILE A 49 2.26 -6.64 6.59
CA ILE A 49 3.26 -7.42 5.83
C ILE A 49 3.42 -8.82 6.45
N ALA A 50 3.59 -8.90 7.78
CA ALA A 50 3.73 -10.17 8.46
C ALA A 50 2.49 -11.06 8.26
N GLY A 51 1.30 -10.51 8.39
CA GLY A 51 0.05 -11.22 8.13
C GLY A 51 -0.09 -11.68 6.68
N ALA A 52 0.31 -10.84 5.72
CA ALA A 52 0.28 -11.20 4.31
C ALA A 52 1.28 -12.32 3.96
N VAL A 53 2.51 -12.26 4.51
CA VAL A 53 3.52 -13.31 4.32
C VAL A 53 3.04 -14.63 4.91
N VAL A 54 2.60 -14.64 6.16
CA VAL A 54 2.12 -15.85 6.83
C VAL A 54 0.86 -16.38 6.12
N GLY A 55 -0.06 -15.51 5.74
CA GLY A 55 -1.25 -15.86 4.99
C GLY A 55 -0.93 -16.51 3.65
N LEU A 56 0.02 -15.95 2.90
CA LEU A 56 0.45 -16.52 1.61
C LEU A 56 1.09 -17.90 1.79
N LEU A 57 1.92 -18.09 2.83
CA LEU A 57 2.57 -19.37 3.12
C LEU A 57 1.58 -20.45 3.57
N VAL A 58 0.54 -20.08 4.32
CA VAL A 58 -0.47 -21.02 4.80
C VAL A 58 -1.51 -21.33 3.75
N ALA A 59 -1.99 -20.32 3.03
CA ALA A 59 -3.03 -20.47 2.03
C ALA A 59 -2.57 -21.18 0.74
N HIS A 60 -1.27 -21.10 0.43
CA HIS A 60 -0.70 -21.64 -0.82
C HIS A 60 -1.57 -21.37 -2.06
N PRO A 61 -1.99 -20.12 -2.31
CA PRO A 61 -2.93 -19.83 -3.38
C PRO A 61 -2.30 -20.14 -4.74
N THR A 62 -3.09 -20.68 -5.63
CA THR A 62 -2.67 -20.90 -7.03
C THR A 62 -2.68 -19.60 -7.81
N MET A 63 -1.64 -19.37 -8.60
CA MET A 63 -1.56 -18.22 -9.50
C MET A 63 -2.42 -18.48 -10.74
N ASN A 64 -3.49 -17.73 -10.92
CA ASN A 64 -4.41 -17.89 -12.04
C ASN A 64 -4.14 -16.96 -13.22
N LEU A 65 -3.26 -15.96 -13.03
CA LEU A 65 -2.89 -15.07 -14.13
C LEU A 65 -1.96 -15.77 -15.12
N PRO A 66 -2.20 -15.65 -16.44
CA PRO A 66 -1.30 -16.15 -17.45
C PRO A 66 0.04 -15.41 -17.39
N VAL A 67 1.12 -16.13 -17.67
CA VAL A 67 2.50 -15.59 -17.62
C VAL A 67 2.69 -14.43 -18.61
N PHE A 68 2.00 -14.50 -19.73
CA PHE A 68 2.07 -13.47 -20.77
C PHE A 68 0.73 -13.36 -21.51
N THR A 69 0.22 -12.16 -21.62
CA THR A 69 -1.07 -11.85 -22.27
C THR A 69 -0.93 -11.11 -23.59
N GLY A 70 0.26 -10.62 -23.93
CA GLY A 70 0.54 -9.86 -25.15
C GLY A 70 1.25 -8.54 -24.85
N PHE A 71 1.57 -7.82 -25.93
CA PHE A 71 2.26 -6.52 -25.86
C PHE A 71 1.31 -5.33 -25.75
N THR A 72 0.00 -5.56 -25.85
CA THR A 72 -1.02 -4.51 -25.84
C THR A 72 -2.13 -4.88 -24.87
N ASN A 73 -2.50 -3.92 -24.02
CA ASN A 73 -3.63 -4.06 -23.11
C ASN A 73 -4.70 -3.05 -23.54
N GLU A 74 -5.97 -3.48 -23.61
CA GLU A 74 -7.08 -2.63 -24.05
C GLU A 74 -7.29 -1.40 -23.17
N LYS A 75 -6.97 -1.52 -21.86
CA LYS A 75 -7.17 -0.42 -20.89
C LYS A 75 -5.95 0.47 -20.71
N LEU A 76 -4.75 -0.09 -20.82
CA LEU A 76 -3.49 0.60 -20.50
C LEU A 76 -2.69 0.96 -21.76
N GLY A 77 -3.05 0.42 -22.92
CA GLY A 77 -2.33 0.63 -24.18
C GLY A 77 -1.16 -0.33 -24.38
N THR A 78 -0.12 0.12 -25.08
CA THR A 78 1.04 -0.71 -25.39
C THR A 78 1.95 -0.90 -24.18
N MET A 79 2.54 -2.07 -24.06
CA MET A 79 3.48 -2.41 -22.99
C MET A 79 4.66 -1.43 -22.92
N PHE A 80 5.18 -1.03 -24.06
CA PHE A 80 6.16 0.05 -24.16
C PHE A 80 5.47 1.34 -24.62
N PRO A 81 5.65 2.49 -23.95
CA PRO A 81 6.52 2.74 -22.79
C PRO A 81 5.83 2.56 -21.43
N ILE A 82 4.53 2.30 -21.38
CA ILE A 82 3.70 2.45 -20.16
C ILE A 82 4.16 1.54 -19.02
N LEU A 83 4.41 0.26 -19.29
CA LEU A 83 4.87 -0.66 -18.25
C LEU A 83 6.22 -0.21 -17.68
N PHE A 84 7.15 0.20 -18.56
CA PHE A 84 8.48 0.64 -18.12
C PHE A 84 8.44 1.91 -17.29
N VAL A 85 7.58 2.86 -17.65
CA VAL A 85 7.36 4.08 -16.85
C VAL A 85 6.77 3.74 -15.48
N THR A 86 5.81 2.82 -15.43
CA THR A 86 5.18 2.39 -14.18
C THR A 86 6.17 1.67 -13.26
N VAL A 87 6.99 0.78 -13.80
CA VAL A 87 8.05 0.09 -13.05
C VAL A 87 9.14 1.07 -12.60
N ALA A 88 9.54 2.01 -13.48
CA ALA A 88 10.52 3.03 -13.14
C ALA A 88 10.03 3.96 -12.01
N CYS A 89 8.73 4.19 -11.88
CA CYS A 89 8.16 4.96 -10.78
C CYS A 89 8.49 4.34 -9.42
N GLY A 90 8.46 3.01 -9.29
CA GLY A 90 8.89 2.32 -8.07
C GLY A 90 10.41 2.34 -7.85
N ALA A 91 11.19 2.19 -8.94
CA ALA A 91 12.64 2.08 -8.84
C ALA A 91 13.37 3.42 -8.67
N VAL A 92 12.87 4.49 -9.32
CA VAL A 92 13.51 5.82 -9.40
C VAL A 92 12.51 6.92 -9.00
N SER A 93 11.63 6.64 -8.05
CA SER A 93 10.59 7.59 -7.64
C SER A 93 11.20 8.93 -7.19
N GLY A 94 10.73 10.01 -7.79
CA GLY A 94 11.10 11.36 -7.36
C GLY A 94 10.68 11.65 -5.91
N PHE A 95 9.70 10.93 -5.39
CA PHE A 95 9.27 11.03 -4.00
C PHE A 95 10.32 10.45 -3.04
N HIS A 96 11.01 9.36 -3.40
CA HIS A 96 12.14 8.84 -2.61
C HIS A 96 13.25 9.89 -2.46
N SER A 97 13.55 10.62 -3.50
CA SER A 97 14.50 11.74 -3.46
C SER A 97 14.06 12.86 -2.52
N LEU A 98 12.77 13.22 -2.56
CA LEU A 98 12.19 14.22 -1.65
C LEU A 98 12.24 13.78 -0.19
N VAL A 99 11.86 12.53 0.10
CA VAL A 99 11.86 11.99 1.46
C VAL A 99 13.29 11.85 1.98
N SER A 100 14.22 11.38 1.18
CA SER A 100 15.62 11.21 1.61
C SER A 100 16.27 12.54 1.96
N SER A 101 16.10 13.57 1.13
CA SER A 101 16.70 14.90 1.35
C SER A 101 15.92 15.77 2.34
N GLY A 102 14.60 15.69 2.33
CA GLY A 102 13.72 16.57 3.10
C GLY A 102 13.36 16.07 4.50
N THR A 103 13.28 14.75 4.69
CA THR A 103 12.78 14.15 5.92
C THR A 103 13.82 13.23 6.56
N SER A 104 14.24 12.18 5.87
CA SER A 104 15.09 11.13 6.44
C SER A 104 16.46 11.68 6.85
N SER A 105 17.08 12.54 6.04
CA SER A 105 18.37 13.18 6.37
C SER A 105 18.31 14.06 7.62
N LYS A 106 17.14 14.56 7.98
CA LYS A 106 16.95 15.42 9.16
C LYS A 106 16.53 14.65 10.41
N THR A 107 16.09 13.41 10.27
CA THR A 107 15.58 12.58 11.36
C THR A 107 16.50 11.44 11.76
N VAL A 108 17.45 11.07 10.90
CA VAL A 108 18.47 10.06 11.23
C VAL A 108 19.49 10.66 12.18
N GLU A 109 19.58 10.08 13.37
CA GLU A 109 20.47 10.57 14.43
C GLU A 109 21.93 10.13 14.23
N ASN A 110 22.14 8.94 13.66
CA ASN A 110 23.47 8.38 13.48
C ASN A 110 23.70 7.96 12.02
N GLU A 111 24.86 8.34 11.48
CA GLU A 111 25.26 7.99 10.10
C GLU A 111 25.26 6.47 9.84
N LYS A 112 25.59 5.66 10.85
CA LYS A 112 25.59 4.19 10.74
C LYS A 112 24.21 3.60 10.47
N ASP A 113 23.16 4.32 10.80
CA ASP A 113 21.78 3.88 10.59
C ASP A 113 21.24 4.26 9.19
N MET A 114 21.97 5.11 8.45
CA MET A 114 21.56 5.51 7.09
C MET A 114 21.40 4.31 6.16
N LEU A 115 22.31 3.33 6.24
CA LEU A 115 22.21 2.11 5.44
C LEU A 115 20.98 1.30 5.79
N LYS A 116 20.67 1.15 7.08
CA LYS A 116 19.49 0.42 7.55
C LYS A 116 18.20 1.11 7.12
N VAL A 117 18.15 2.43 7.27
CA VAL A 117 16.96 3.22 6.89
C VAL A 117 16.76 3.22 5.39
N GLY A 118 17.79 3.54 4.59
CA GLY A 118 17.67 3.61 3.14
C GLY A 118 17.49 2.23 2.49
N TYR A 119 18.44 1.35 2.67
CA TYR A 119 18.44 0.03 2.04
C TYR A 119 17.39 -0.91 2.65
N GLY A 120 17.22 -0.87 3.96
CA GLY A 120 16.21 -1.67 4.65
C GLY A 120 14.78 -1.33 4.21
N ALA A 121 14.47 -0.03 4.02
CA ALA A 121 13.18 0.39 3.50
C ALA A 121 12.94 -0.12 2.08
N MET A 122 13.94 -0.07 1.21
CA MET A 122 13.83 -0.58 -0.17
C MET A 122 13.61 -2.09 -0.23
N ILE A 123 14.21 -2.86 0.69
CA ILE A 123 13.95 -4.31 0.79
C ILE A 123 12.50 -4.56 1.21
N LEU A 124 11.98 -3.83 2.18
CA LEU A 124 10.58 -3.96 2.61
C LEU A 124 9.60 -3.57 1.50
N GLU A 125 9.90 -2.53 0.74
CA GLU A 125 9.11 -2.13 -0.43
C GLU A 125 9.12 -3.22 -1.52
N SER A 126 10.28 -3.80 -1.79
CA SER A 126 10.40 -4.92 -2.74
C SER A 126 9.61 -6.15 -2.28
N LEU A 127 9.65 -6.47 -0.99
CA LEU A 127 8.86 -7.54 -0.41
C LEU A 127 7.35 -7.28 -0.58
N LEU A 128 6.91 -6.05 -0.28
CA LEU A 128 5.52 -5.65 -0.48
C LEU A 128 5.09 -5.76 -1.94
N ALA A 129 5.94 -5.37 -2.88
CA ALA A 129 5.66 -5.48 -4.31
C ALA A 129 5.49 -6.95 -4.75
N VAL A 130 6.34 -7.86 -4.26
CA VAL A 130 6.21 -9.31 -4.51
C VAL A 130 4.91 -9.84 -3.91
N LEU A 131 4.59 -9.48 -2.67
CA LEU A 131 3.34 -9.87 -2.03
C LEU A 131 2.12 -9.38 -2.82
N ALA A 132 2.14 -8.13 -3.26
CA ALA A 132 1.05 -7.56 -4.06
C ALA A 132 0.87 -8.31 -5.39
N LEU A 133 1.96 -8.69 -6.05
CA LEU A 133 1.92 -9.48 -7.28
C LEU A 133 1.33 -10.88 -7.03
N CYS A 134 1.76 -11.55 -5.97
CA CYS A 134 1.23 -12.87 -5.60
C CYS A 134 -0.26 -12.81 -5.27
N ILE A 135 -0.68 -11.80 -4.50
CA ILE A 135 -2.08 -11.61 -4.11
C ILE A 135 -2.94 -11.28 -5.34
N ALA A 136 -2.47 -10.39 -6.21
CA ALA A 136 -3.18 -10.06 -7.44
C ALA A 136 -3.31 -11.27 -8.37
N GLY A 137 -2.26 -12.09 -8.46
CA GLY A 137 -2.26 -13.33 -9.23
C GLY A 137 -3.22 -14.37 -8.67
N ALA A 138 -3.32 -14.46 -7.35
CA ALA A 138 -4.23 -15.37 -6.67
C ALA A 138 -5.69 -14.90 -6.73
N ALA A 139 -5.92 -13.59 -6.73
CA ALA A 139 -7.26 -13.00 -6.80
C ALA A 139 -7.87 -13.03 -8.22
N ALA A 140 -7.08 -13.35 -9.23
CA ALA A 140 -7.57 -13.50 -10.59
C ALA A 140 -8.54 -14.71 -10.72
N ALA A 141 -9.52 -14.59 -11.58
CA ALA A 141 -10.45 -15.69 -11.87
C ALA A 141 -9.72 -16.87 -12.52
N ALA A 142 -10.32 -18.07 -12.42
CA ALA A 142 -9.75 -19.27 -13.06
C ALA A 142 -9.58 -19.14 -14.59
N ASP A 143 -10.32 -18.24 -15.20
CA ASP A 143 -10.22 -17.91 -16.64
C ASP A 143 -9.03 -17.01 -16.99
N GLY A 144 -8.19 -16.65 -16.03
CA GLY A 144 -7.07 -15.74 -16.22
C GLY A 144 -7.48 -14.26 -16.34
N THR A 145 -8.74 -13.93 -16.06
CA THR A 145 -9.18 -12.53 -16.03
C THR A 145 -8.75 -11.86 -14.72
N PRO A 146 -8.18 -10.65 -14.77
CA PRO A 146 -7.79 -9.94 -13.56
C PRO A 146 -9.02 -9.61 -12.71
N ALA A 147 -8.86 -9.64 -11.38
CA ALA A 147 -9.92 -9.27 -10.46
C ALA A 147 -10.44 -7.86 -10.74
N ALA A 148 -11.75 -7.68 -10.62
CA ALA A 148 -12.38 -6.38 -10.81
C ALA A 148 -12.11 -5.46 -9.60
N GLY A 149 -11.74 -4.22 -9.87
CA GLY A 149 -11.50 -3.22 -8.84
C GLY A 149 -10.20 -2.44 -9.04
N THR A 150 -9.94 -1.52 -8.12
CA THR A 150 -8.66 -0.82 -8.09
C THR A 150 -7.56 -1.73 -7.51
N PRO A 151 -6.28 -1.52 -7.85
CA PRO A 151 -5.18 -2.31 -7.30
C PRO A 151 -5.19 -2.36 -5.76
N PHE A 152 -5.53 -1.24 -5.12
CA PHE A 152 -5.66 -1.17 -3.66
C PHE A 152 -6.80 -2.03 -3.10
N GLN A 153 -7.93 -2.07 -3.79
CA GLN A 153 -9.06 -2.93 -3.39
C GLN A 153 -8.71 -4.41 -3.54
N ILE A 154 -8.08 -4.79 -4.64
CA ILE A 154 -7.66 -6.18 -4.88
C ILE A 154 -6.68 -6.61 -3.79
N PHE A 155 -5.68 -5.79 -3.49
CA PHE A 155 -4.71 -6.08 -2.44
C PHE A 155 -5.37 -6.16 -1.06
N SER A 156 -6.18 -5.17 -0.69
CA SER A 156 -6.83 -5.14 0.64
C SER A 156 -7.79 -6.30 0.84
N THR A 157 -8.54 -6.67 -0.18
CA THR A 157 -9.47 -7.81 -0.13
C THR A 157 -8.72 -9.14 -0.06
N GLY A 158 -7.64 -9.29 -0.82
CA GLY A 158 -6.82 -10.50 -0.81
C GLY A 158 -6.17 -10.74 0.55
N VAL A 159 -5.56 -9.70 1.13
CA VAL A 159 -4.97 -9.81 2.48
C VAL A 159 -6.04 -10.00 3.55
N ALA A 160 -7.20 -9.34 3.43
CA ALA A 160 -8.31 -9.55 4.35
C ALA A 160 -8.79 -11.01 4.35
N GLY A 161 -8.83 -11.66 3.18
CA GLY A 161 -9.12 -13.09 3.06
C GLY A 161 -8.13 -13.98 3.81
N PHE A 162 -6.85 -13.62 3.82
CA PHE A 162 -5.86 -14.35 4.61
C PHE A 162 -6.09 -14.17 6.12
N PHE A 163 -6.43 -12.97 6.57
CA PHE A 163 -6.77 -12.74 7.98
C PHE A 163 -8.03 -13.50 8.42
N GLU A 164 -8.98 -13.71 7.52
CA GLU A 164 -10.16 -14.53 7.78
C GLU A 164 -9.77 -15.98 8.09
N MET A 165 -8.78 -16.53 7.41
CA MET A 165 -8.28 -17.88 7.69
C MET A 165 -7.70 -18.02 9.12
N PHE A 166 -7.24 -16.93 9.71
CA PHE A 166 -6.79 -16.87 11.10
C PHE A 166 -7.91 -16.58 12.12
N GLY A 167 -9.16 -16.57 11.67
CA GLY A 167 -10.34 -16.35 12.54
C GLY A 167 -10.64 -14.87 12.80
N VAL A 168 -10.00 -13.95 12.09
CA VAL A 168 -10.33 -12.53 12.18
C VAL A 168 -11.60 -12.26 11.35
N PRO A 169 -12.64 -11.60 11.90
CA PRO A 169 -13.83 -11.27 11.13
C PRO A 169 -13.49 -10.47 9.87
N VAL A 170 -14.03 -10.84 8.72
CA VAL A 170 -13.77 -10.18 7.41
C VAL A 170 -13.90 -8.66 7.51
N TYR A 171 -14.93 -8.21 8.22
CA TYR A 171 -15.17 -6.79 8.43
C TYR A 171 -13.98 -6.09 9.13
N ALA A 172 -13.50 -6.66 10.23
CA ALA A 172 -12.38 -6.10 10.96
C ALA A 172 -11.09 -6.12 10.13
N ALA A 173 -10.84 -7.21 9.41
CA ALA A 173 -9.71 -7.33 8.50
C ALA A 173 -9.76 -6.30 7.37
N THR A 174 -10.91 -6.12 6.74
CA THR A 174 -11.09 -5.13 5.67
C THR A 174 -10.92 -3.70 6.16
N VAL A 175 -11.46 -3.37 7.33
CA VAL A 175 -11.29 -2.03 7.94
C VAL A 175 -9.81 -1.79 8.26
N PHE A 176 -9.14 -2.76 8.88
CA PHE A 176 -7.72 -2.68 9.17
C PHE A 176 -6.88 -2.46 7.90
N MET A 177 -7.13 -3.26 6.86
CA MET A 177 -6.42 -3.14 5.58
C MET A 177 -6.68 -1.80 4.89
N THR A 178 -7.93 -1.33 4.91
CA THR A 178 -8.27 -0.01 4.35
C THR A 178 -7.55 1.11 5.09
N MET A 179 -7.43 1.01 6.42
CA MET A 179 -6.67 1.97 7.21
C MET A 179 -5.17 1.91 6.89
N CYS A 180 -4.59 0.72 6.77
CA CYS A 180 -3.17 0.54 6.44
C CYS A 180 -2.82 1.11 5.05
N VAL A 181 -3.68 0.88 4.06
CA VAL A 181 -3.44 1.31 2.68
C VAL A 181 -3.71 2.81 2.48
N SER A 182 -4.59 3.40 3.30
CA SER A 182 -4.93 4.84 3.22
C SER A 182 -4.05 5.75 4.09
N ALA A 183 -3.28 5.18 5.01
CA ALA A 183 -2.37 5.91 5.89
C ALA A 183 -1.02 6.18 5.25
#